data_fdbfda1731ef553d11a708dfd19507b2
#
_entry.id   fdbfda1731ef553d11a708dfd19507b2
#
_cell.length_a   1.000
_cell.length_b   1.000
_cell.length_c   1.000
_cell.angle_alpha   90.00
_cell.angle_beta   90.00
_cell.angle_gamma   90.00
#
_symmetry.space_group_name_H-M   'P 1'
#
loop_
_entity.id
_entity.type
_entity.pdbx_description
1 polymer ?
#
loop_
_entity_poly.entity_id
_entity_poly.type
_entity_poly.pdbx_seq_one_letter_code
_entity_poly.pdbx_strand_id
1 'polypeptide(L)'
;MTCNIKDIYAHYKSLTKKQQREIIDTLQSQGINIVKIEAYEYSDAPGIKHLFFYFAEDSRKAIPYFMLDSKVWEKILQTIHISSS
;
A
#
# COMPACT_ATOMS: atom_id res chain seq x y z
N MET A 1 -11.17 14.94 -0.37
CA MET A 1 -10.86 14.20 -1.60
C MET A 1 -10.88 12.70 -1.32
N THR A 2 -11.74 11.98 -2.00
CA THR A 2 -11.85 10.55 -1.81
C THR A 2 -10.85 9.82 -2.71
N CYS A 3 -9.98 9.02 -2.11
CA CYS A 3 -9.06 8.19 -2.89
C CYS A 3 -9.74 6.89 -3.22
N ASN A 4 -9.93 6.64 -4.51
CA ASN A 4 -10.49 5.39 -4.99
C ASN A 4 -9.40 4.30 -4.91
N ILE A 5 -9.70 3.19 -4.26
CA ILE A 5 -8.72 2.10 -4.13
C ILE A 5 -8.27 1.57 -5.49
N LYS A 6 -9.15 1.59 -6.48
CA LYS A 6 -8.76 1.14 -7.82
C LYS A 6 -7.67 2.01 -8.42
N ASP A 7 -7.74 3.32 -8.21
CA ASP A 7 -6.74 4.26 -8.70
C ASP A 7 -5.40 4.06 -7.98
N ILE A 8 -5.46 3.88 -6.66
CA ILE A 8 -4.26 3.64 -5.86
C ILE A 8 -3.62 2.30 -6.25
N TYR A 9 -4.44 1.27 -6.44
CA TYR A 9 -3.97 -0.05 -6.88
C TYR A 9 -3.24 0.06 -8.22
N ALA A 10 -3.88 0.68 -9.21
CA ALA A 10 -3.31 0.84 -10.54
C ALA A 10 -2.02 1.64 -10.48
N HIS A 11 -2.03 2.71 -9.70
CA HIS A 11 -0.87 3.56 -9.54
C HIS A 11 0.31 2.79 -8.93
N TYR A 12 0.06 2.08 -7.84
CA TYR A 12 1.10 1.30 -7.17
C TYR A 12 1.66 0.22 -8.11
N LYS A 13 0.80 -0.45 -8.87
CA LYS A 13 1.23 -1.47 -9.83
C LYS A 13 2.06 -0.89 -10.97
N SER A 14 1.87 0.38 -11.29
CA SER A 14 2.64 1.03 -12.36
C SER A 14 4.04 1.42 -11.94
N LEU A 15 4.33 1.43 -10.65
CA LEU A 15 5.63 1.79 -10.13
C LEU A 15 6.64 0.66 -10.37
N THR A 16 7.91 1.04 -10.55
CA THR A 16 8.98 0.05 -10.63
C THR A 16 9.19 -0.60 -9.27
N LYS A 17 9.85 -1.75 -9.25
CA LYS A 17 10.18 -2.41 -7.98
C LYS A 17 11.03 -1.52 -7.09
N LYS A 18 11.93 -0.74 -7.70
CA LYS A 18 12.75 0.22 -6.96
C LYS A 18 11.89 1.29 -6.28
N GLN A 19 10.91 1.84 -7.01
CA GLN A 19 10.00 2.84 -6.47
C GLN A 19 9.14 2.25 -5.36
N GLN A 20 8.65 1.02 -5.54
CA GLN A 20 7.88 0.34 -4.51
C GLN A 20 8.71 0.14 -3.24
N ARG A 21 9.98 -0.21 -3.39
CA ARG A 21 10.88 -0.36 -2.26
C ARG A 21 11.13 0.96 -1.55
N GLU A 22 11.28 2.03 -2.31
CA GLU A 22 11.47 3.37 -1.74
C GLU A 22 10.27 3.81 -0.90
N ILE A 23 9.05 3.42 -1.31
CA ILE A 23 7.85 3.70 -0.52
C ILE A 23 7.95 3.02 0.84
N ILE A 24 8.33 1.75 0.86
CA ILE A 24 8.48 1.00 2.11
C ILE A 24 9.54 1.65 2.98
N ASP A 25 10.69 2.00 2.40
CA ASP A 25 11.80 2.61 3.15
C ASP A 25 11.36 3.96 3.75
N THR A 26 10.63 4.76 2.98
CA THR A 26 10.12 6.05 3.45
C THR A 26 9.15 5.87 4.61
N LEU A 27 8.24 4.91 4.50
CA LEU A 27 7.28 4.64 5.58
C LEU A 27 7.99 4.18 6.84
N GLN A 28 8.99 3.32 6.70
CA GLN A 28 9.78 2.89 7.85
C GLN A 28 10.48 4.05 8.53
N SER A 29 10.99 5.00 7.75
CA SER A 29 11.63 6.19 8.30
C SER A 29 10.66 7.08 9.05
N GLN A 30 9.37 6.96 8.79
CA GLN A 30 8.32 7.70 9.48
C GLN A 30 7.74 6.93 10.68
N GLY A 31 8.33 5.80 11.03
CA GLY A 31 7.87 4.99 12.16
C GLY A 31 6.76 4.01 11.81
N ILE A 32 6.43 3.87 10.54
CA ILE A 32 5.43 2.89 10.08
C ILE A 32 6.18 1.64 9.62
N ASN A 33 6.13 0.59 10.42
CA ASN A 33 6.97 -0.60 10.25
C ASN A 33 6.39 -1.59 9.26
N ILE A 34 6.07 -1.11 8.05
CA ILE A 34 5.61 -1.96 6.96
C ILE A 34 6.83 -2.62 6.30
N VAL A 35 6.77 -3.93 6.10
CA VAL A 35 7.86 -4.69 5.46
C VAL A 35 7.49 -5.15 4.06
N LYS A 36 6.20 -5.18 3.71
CA LYS A 36 5.75 -5.60 2.39
C LYS A 36 4.39 -4.96 2.07
N ILE A 37 4.21 -4.60 0.81
CA ILE A 37 2.93 -4.15 0.27
C ILE A 37 2.59 -5.07 -0.89
N GLU A 38 1.40 -5.66 -0.87
CA GLU A 38 0.96 -6.59 -1.91
C GLU A 38 -0.29 -6.08 -2.58
N ALA A 39 -0.25 -5.94 -3.90
CA ALA A 39 -1.40 -5.57 -4.71
C ALA A 39 -2.09 -6.86 -5.16
N TYR A 40 -3.34 -7.04 -4.78
CA TYR A 40 -4.08 -8.28 -5.02
C TYR A 40 -5.39 -8.02 -5.74
N GLU A 41 -5.66 -8.83 -6.76
CA GLU A 41 -6.94 -8.81 -7.48
C GLU A 41 -7.52 -10.21 -7.43
N TYR A 42 -8.79 -10.32 -7.05
CA TYR A 42 -9.45 -11.62 -6.94
C TYR A 42 -9.72 -12.19 -8.33
N SER A 43 -9.29 -13.42 -8.57
CA SER A 43 -9.42 -14.08 -9.88
C SER A 43 -10.86 -14.35 -10.27
N ASP A 44 -11.72 -14.65 -9.29
CA ASP A 44 -13.15 -14.91 -9.52
C ASP A 44 -14.01 -13.65 -9.42
N ALA A 45 -13.40 -12.51 -9.09
CA ALA A 45 -14.06 -11.21 -9.04
C ALA A 45 -13.10 -10.13 -9.51
N PRO A 46 -12.80 -10.05 -10.82
CA PRO A 46 -11.71 -9.21 -11.35
C PRO A 46 -11.88 -7.71 -11.09
N GLY A 47 -13.06 -7.25 -10.73
CA GLY A 47 -13.28 -5.85 -10.39
C GLY A 47 -12.88 -5.49 -8.96
N ILE A 48 -12.58 -6.49 -8.13
CA ILE A 48 -12.27 -6.26 -6.72
C ILE A 48 -10.76 -6.29 -6.54
N LYS A 49 -10.22 -5.12 -6.18
CA LYS A 49 -8.78 -4.92 -6.03
C LYS A 49 -8.47 -4.44 -4.62
N HIS A 50 -7.49 -5.06 -4.01
CA HIS A 50 -7.08 -4.73 -2.65
C HIS A 50 -5.57 -4.48 -2.57
N LEU A 51 -5.17 -3.69 -1.58
CA LEU A 51 -3.78 -3.60 -1.16
C LEU A 51 -3.69 -4.21 0.23
N PHE A 52 -2.76 -5.12 0.40
CA PHE A 52 -2.47 -5.75 1.69
C PHE A 52 -1.13 -5.27 2.20
N PHE A 53 -1.05 -5.06 3.50
CA PHE A 53 0.14 -4.55 4.15
C PHE A 53 0.62 -5.53 5.19
N TYR A 54 1.93 -5.75 5.22
CA TYR A 54 2.57 -6.66 6.17
C TYR A 54 3.46 -5.84 7.08
N PHE A 55 3.26 -5.97 8.38
CA PHE A 55 4.02 -5.23 9.39
C PHE A 55 5.08 -6.11 10.03
N ALA A 56 6.15 -5.48 10.52
CA ALA A 56 7.26 -6.19 11.13
C ALA A 56 6.83 -7.01 12.35
N GLU A 57 5.81 -6.56 13.09
CA GLU A 57 5.32 -7.24 14.29
C GLU A 57 4.77 -8.63 13.97
N ASP A 58 4.15 -8.78 12.80
CA ASP A 58 3.66 -10.07 12.30
C ASP A 58 3.69 -10.06 10.78
N SER A 59 4.85 -10.40 10.22
CA SER A 59 5.08 -10.30 8.79
C SER A 59 4.33 -11.36 7.97
N ARG A 60 3.63 -12.27 8.63
CA ARG A 60 2.82 -13.28 7.95
C ARG A 60 1.36 -12.90 7.86
N LYS A 61 0.94 -11.85 8.56
CA LYS A 61 -0.44 -11.41 8.58
C LYS A 61 -0.66 -10.31 7.53
N ALA A 62 -1.47 -10.61 6.51
CA ALA A 62 -1.85 -9.64 5.50
C ALA A 62 -2.98 -8.77 6.03
N ILE A 63 -2.73 -7.47 6.18
CA ILE A 63 -3.74 -6.54 6.67
C ILE A 63 -4.27 -5.75 5.47
N PRO A 64 -5.57 -5.88 5.14
CA PRO A 64 -6.12 -5.13 4.03
C PRO A 64 -6.19 -3.64 4.34
N TYR A 65 -6.13 -2.82 3.29
CA TYR A 65 -6.04 -1.37 3.45
C TYR A 65 -7.18 -0.80 4.31
N PHE A 66 -8.39 -1.37 4.22
CA PHE A 66 -9.54 -0.84 4.95
C PHE A 66 -9.53 -1.20 6.44
N MET A 67 -8.59 -2.06 6.86
CA MET A 67 -8.41 -2.41 8.27
C MET A 67 -7.32 -1.57 8.94
N LEU A 68 -6.66 -0.71 8.18
CA LEU A 68 -5.61 0.15 8.73
C LEU A 68 -6.20 1.34 9.47
N ASP A 69 -5.45 1.83 10.46
CA ASP A 69 -5.76 3.11 11.09
C ASP A 69 -5.77 4.22 10.04
N SER A 70 -6.73 5.15 10.15
CA SER A 70 -6.89 6.18 9.13
C SER A 70 -5.66 7.07 8.98
N LYS A 71 -4.95 7.35 10.07
CA LYS A 71 -3.72 8.16 10.01
C LYS A 71 -2.60 7.43 9.31
N VAL A 72 -2.50 6.13 9.53
CA VAL A 72 -1.51 5.29 8.84
C VAL A 72 -1.84 5.23 7.36
N TRP A 73 -3.10 5.02 7.01
CA TRP A 73 -3.54 4.97 5.62
C TRP A 73 -3.25 6.29 4.89
N GLU A 74 -3.52 7.43 5.56
CA GLU A 74 -3.23 8.73 4.96
C GLU A 74 -1.74 8.90 4.64
N LYS A 75 -0.86 8.48 5.55
CA LYS A 75 0.58 8.57 5.30
C LYS A 75 1.02 7.68 4.15
N ILE A 76 0.41 6.49 4.05
CA ILE A 76 0.70 5.58 2.94
C ILE A 76 0.28 6.22 1.62
N LEU A 77 -0.92 6.81 1.56
CA LEU A 77 -1.41 7.48 0.36
C LEU A 77 -0.50 8.62 -0.06
N GLN A 78 -0.10 9.46 0.90
CA GLN A 78 0.79 10.58 0.62
C GLN A 78 2.13 10.10 0.05
N THR A 79 2.68 9.05 0.64
CA THR A 79 3.96 8.50 0.21
C THR A 79 3.87 7.93 -1.20
N ILE A 80 2.79 7.23 -1.52
CA ILE A 80 2.57 6.68 -2.85
C ILE A 80 2.44 7.81 -3.87
N HIS A 81 1.70 8.87 -3.56
CA HIS A 81 1.53 10.01 -4.46
C HIS A 81 2.85 10.73 -4.72
N ILE A 82 3.66 10.94 -3.69
CA ILE A 82 4.96 11.59 -3.83
C ILE A 82 5.88 10.78 -4.75
N SER A 83 5.85 9.46 -4.62
CA SER A 83 6.71 8.59 -5.41
C SER A 83 6.35 8.59 -6.90
N SER A 84 5.19 9.12 -7.28
CA SER A 84 4.73 9.15 -8.66
C SER A 84 5.07 10.44 -9.38
N SER A 85 5.51 11.44 -8.67
CA SER A 85 5.78 12.77 -9.28
C SER A 85 7.19 12.90 -9.81
#